data_10864b5cc04de7879b44652d0a7789ff
#
_entry.id   10864b5cc04de7879b44652d0a7789ff
#
_cell.length_a   1.000
_cell.length_b   1.000
_cell.length_c   1.000
_cell.angle_alpha   90.00
_cell.angle_beta   90.00
_cell.angle_gamma   90.00
#
_symmetry.space_group_name_H-M   'P 1'
#
loop_
_entity.id
_entity.type
_entity.pdbx_description
1 polymer ?
#
loop_
_entity_poly.entity_id
_entity_poly.type
_entity_poly.pdbx_seq_one_letter_code
_entity_poly.pdbx_strand_id
1 'polypeptide(L)'
;MKDTAEFKDFSMGLNDTVYSNLITDKELSKVENAVIGVGEIRKRTGYKQVAYVGEKITGAYTFLKSDGTNELLMMGDRLRRWNGKFFVDIPGPPSTGDRANFITMKDRKGNRVVLVANNISLKVYAENQLSSVTAYVPTADEQRNPGLNDIGSLFNCKYMAFFGGRLFVVGHDIKNRVSFSHIDPKLGYAVYDYFPAINFFDVASNENDEIVGLVTFRNSLIIFCRYSIWALYGKTTYDYELVKINTPTGCMAPESIKVVGNQI
;
A
#
# COMPACT_ATOMS: atom_id res chain seq x y z
N MET A 1 -43.46 4.12 -39.60
CA MET A 1 -42.89 3.01 -38.84
C MET A 1 -41.60 3.50 -38.21
N LYS A 2 -41.43 3.36 -36.93
CA LYS A 2 -40.10 3.56 -36.31
C LYS A 2 -39.33 2.28 -36.54
N ASP A 3 -38.27 2.31 -37.32
CA ASP A 3 -37.34 1.19 -37.42
C ASP A 3 -36.63 1.03 -36.08
N THR A 4 -36.86 -0.11 -35.47
CA THR A 4 -36.24 -0.47 -34.19
C THR A 4 -35.11 -1.43 -34.49
N ALA A 5 -33.88 -1.03 -34.26
CA ALA A 5 -32.72 -1.94 -34.27
C ALA A 5 -32.58 -2.60 -32.91
N GLU A 6 -32.46 -3.91 -32.87
CA GLU A 6 -32.26 -4.66 -31.65
C GLU A 6 -30.86 -5.32 -31.64
N PHE A 7 -30.04 -4.94 -30.68
CA PHE A 7 -28.70 -5.52 -30.46
C PHE A 7 -28.75 -6.53 -29.34
N LYS A 8 -28.39 -7.77 -29.62
CA LYS A 8 -28.50 -8.89 -28.64
C LYS A 8 -27.17 -9.50 -28.23
N ASP A 9 -26.09 -9.17 -28.92
CA ASP A 9 -24.78 -9.77 -28.70
C ASP A 9 -23.73 -8.65 -28.47
N PHE A 10 -23.14 -8.66 -27.29
CA PHE A 10 -22.09 -7.72 -26.88
C PHE A 10 -20.79 -8.48 -26.53
N SER A 11 -20.54 -9.58 -27.24
CA SER A 11 -19.41 -10.49 -26.94
C SER A 11 -18.03 -9.87 -27.14
N MET A 12 -17.93 -8.79 -27.92
CA MET A 12 -16.68 -8.09 -28.19
C MET A 12 -16.39 -6.95 -27.19
N GLY A 13 -17.34 -6.65 -26.30
CA GLY A 13 -17.13 -5.72 -25.18
C GLY A 13 -17.04 -4.25 -25.56
N LEU A 14 -16.25 -3.49 -24.81
CA LEU A 14 -16.02 -2.06 -25.02
C LEU A 14 -14.83 -1.83 -25.98
N ASN A 15 -15.04 -1.05 -27.04
CA ASN A 15 -14.02 -0.61 -27.95
C ASN A 15 -13.97 0.92 -27.97
N ASP A 16 -12.92 1.50 -27.41
CA ASP A 16 -12.64 2.93 -27.35
C ASP A 16 -11.47 3.36 -28.26
N THR A 17 -10.93 2.40 -29.03
CA THR A 17 -9.75 2.62 -29.88
C THR A 17 -10.07 3.17 -31.26
N VAL A 18 -11.31 3.01 -31.71
CA VAL A 18 -11.78 3.49 -33.03
C VAL A 18 -12.96 4.42 -32.87
N TYR A 19 -13.21 5.21 -33.90
CA TYR A 19 -14.42 6.09 -33.96
C TYR A 19 -15.69 5.25 -33.83
N SER A 20 -16.69 5.78 -33.13
CA SER A 20 -17.95 5.08 -32.83
C SER A 20 -18.74 4.61 -34.07
N ASN A 21 -18.50 5.21 -35.21
CA ASN A 21 -19.10 4.81 -36.51
C ASN A 21 -18.36 3.64 -37.19
N LEU A 22 -17.24 3.20 -36.65
CA LEU A 22 -16.43 2.10 -37.18
C LEU A 22 -16.47 0.84 -36.30
N ILE A 23 -17.14 0.91 -35.15
CA ILE A 23 -17.32 -0.25 -34.26
C ILE A 23 -18.36 -1.22 -34.86
N THR A 24 -18.22 -2.48 -34.54
CA THR A 24 -19.18 -3.51 -34.99
C THR A 24 -20.43 -3.52 -34.11
N ASP A 25 -21.51 -4.17 -34.57
CA ASP A 25 -22.77 -4.30 -33.83
C ASP A 25 -22.62 -5.14 -32.52
N LYS A 26 -21.47 -5.78 -32.33
CA LYS A 26 -21.11 -6.57 -31.12
C LYS A 26 -20.24 -5.84 -30.12
N GLU A 27 -19.88 -4.62 -30.41
CA GLU A 27 -19.04 -3.76 -29.59
C GLU A 27 -19.82 -2.56 -29.06
N LEU A 28 -19.32 -1.98 -27.99
CA LEU A 28 -19.87 -0.80 -27.33
C LEU A 28 -18.87 0.35 -27.42
N SER A 29 -19.28 1.52 -27.82
CA SER A 29 -18.42 2.72 -27.77
C SER A 29 -18.36 3.38 -26.42
N LYS A 30 -19.39 3.19 -25.58
CA LYS A 30 -19.46 3.75 -24.24
C LYS A 30 -20.40 2.94 -23.36
N VAL A 31 -20.01 2.74 -22.11
CA VAL A 31 -20.84 2.08 -21.10
C VAL A 31 -20.77 2.87 -19.79
N GLU A 32 -21.93 3.20 -19.25
CA GLU A 32 -22.06 3.89 -17.97
C GLU A 32 -22.95 3.08 -17.02
N ASN A 33 -22.51 2.94 -15.76
CA ASN A 33 -23.25 2.24 -14.69
C ASN A 33 -23.65 0.79 -15.04
N ALA A 34 -22.87 0.13 -15.89
CA ALA A 34 -23.04 -1.26 -16.24
C ALA A 34 -21.72 -2.04 -16.13
N VAL A 35 -21.85 -3.35 -16.00
CA VAL A 35 -20.74 -4.29 -16.03
C VAL A 35 -20.89 -5.14 -17.28
N ILE A 36 -19.83 -5.18 -18.09
CA ILE A 36 -19.77 -6.00 -19.29
C ILE A 36 -19.29 -7.38 -18.88
N GLY A 37 -20.10 -8.41 -19.15
CA GLY A 37 -19.74 -9.81 -19.06
C GLY A 37 -19.51 -10.42 -20.43
N VAL A 38 -19.24 -11.71 -20.48
CA VAL A 38 -19.13 -12.41 -21.77
C VAL A 38 -20.52 -12.51 -22.42
N GLY A 39 -20.72 -11.76 -23.50
CA GLY A 39 -21.98 -11.73 -24.26
C GLY A 39 -23.16 -11.02 -23.57
N GLU A 40 -22.94 -10.36 -22.44
CA GLU A 40 -24.01 -9.68 -21.71
C GLU A 40 -23.58 -8.35 -21.09
N ILE A 41 -24.54 -7.45 -20.92
CA ILE A 41 -24.39 -6.23 -20.14
C ILE A 41 -25.33 -6.35 -18.94
N ARG A 42 -24.78 -6.22 -17.73
CA ARG A 42 -25.56 -6.20 -16.50
C ARG A 42 -25.55 -4.79 -15.91
N LYS A 43 -26.66 -4.37 -15.35
CA LYS A 43 -26.71 -3.18 -14.53
C LYS A 43 -25.74 -3.35 -13.35
N ARG A 44 -24.91 -2.34 -13.12
CA ARG A 44 -24.08 -2.31 -11.91
C ARG A 44 -24.95 -2.38 -10.67
N THR A 45 -24.57 -3.21 -9.72
CA THR A 45 -25.25 -3.27 -8.42
C THR A 45 -25.16 -1.90 -7.75
N GLY A 46 -26.27 -1.46 -7.19
CA GLY A 46 -26.31 -0.23 -6.39
C GLY A 46 -25.40 -0.33 -5.16
N TYR A 47 -25.12 0.81 -4.57
CA TYR A 47 -24.43 0.89 -3.29
C TYR A 47 -25.34 1.62 -2.28
N LYS A 48 -25.14 1.28 -1.01
CA LYS A 48 -25.81 1.97 0.10
C LYS A 48 -24.73 2.69 0.90
N GLN A 49 -24.98 3.95 1.22
CA GLN A 49 -24.12 4.66 2.15
C GLN A 49 -24.22 4.01 3.53
N VAL A 50 -23.09 3.59 4.08
CA VAL A 50 -23.01 2.94 5.40
C VAL A 50 -22.86 3.97 6.50
N ALA A 51 -22.02 4.99 6.28
CA ALA A 51 -21.79 6.08 7.22
C ALA A 51 -21.40 7.37 6.50
N TYR A 52 -21.57 8.49 7.16
CA TYR A 52 -21.07 9.79 6.76
C TYR A 52 -20.10 10.30 7.82
N VAL A 53 -18.93 10.75 7.41
CA VAL A 53 -17.83 11.12 8.32
C VAL A 53 -17.58 12.63 8.33
N GLY A 54 -18.04 13.35 7.30
CA GLY A 54 -17.92 14.80 7.20
C GLY A 54 -16.55 15.34 6.82
N GLU A 55 -15.61 14.46 6.48
CA GLU A 55 -14.24 14.84 6.13
C GLU A 55 -13.65 13.99 5.02
N LYS A 56 -12.46 14.38 4.53
CA LYS A 56 -11.71 13.62 3.53
C LYS A 56 -11.14 12.36 4.16
N ILE A 57 -11.50 11.19 3.63
CA ILE A 57 -10.90 9.92 3.99
C ILE A 57 -9.59 9.76 3.23
N THR A 58 -8.48 9.58 3.94
CA THR A 58 -7.13 9.41 3.40
C THR A 58 -6.70 7.96 3.29
N GLY A 59 -7.40 7.04 3.95
CA GLY A 59 -7.16 5.61 3.84
C GLY A 59 -8.15 4.79 4.64
N ALA A 60 -8.32 3.53 4.26
CA ALA A 60 -9.12 2.55 4.97
C ALA A 60 -8.40 1.19 4.97
N TYR A 61 -8.58 0.43 6.04
CA TYR A 61 -7.90 -0.84 6.23
C TYR A 61 -8.73 -1.81 7.07
N THR A 62 -8.76 -3.06 6.68
CA THR A 62 -9.37 -4.12 7.49
C THR A 62 -8.28 -4.82 8.29
N PHE A 63 -8.29 -4.64 9.59
CA PHE A 63 -7.36 -5.22 10.52
C PHE A 63 -7.88 -6.55 11.05
N LEU A 64 -7.14 -7.64 10.78
CA LEU A 64 -7.39 -8.94 11.38
C LEU A 64 -6.60 -9.03 12.70
N LYS A 65 -7.31 -8.96 13.82
CA LYS A 65 -6.73 -9.04 15.17
C LYS A 65 -6.20 -10.45 15.51
N SER A 66 -5.46 -10.55 16.60
CA SER A 66 -4.92 -11.83 17.08
C SER A 66 -6.01 -12.80 17.55
N ASP A 67 -7.16 -12.29 17.96
CA ASP A 67 -8.34 -13.08 18.35
C ASP A 67 -9.17 -13.60 17.15
N GLY A 68 -8.73 -13.31 15.92
CA GLY A 68 -9.43 -13.70 14.70
C GLY A 68 -10.57 -12.76 14.28
N THR A 69 -10.86 -11.71 15.05
CA THR A 69 -11.88 -10.73 14.69
C THR A 69 -11.34 -9.69 13.69
N ASN A 70 -12.23 -9.18 12.85
CA ASN A 70 -11.93 -8.10 11.91
C ASN A 70 -12.39 -6.77 12.46
N GLU A 71 -11.54 -5.75 12.29
CA GLU A 71 -11.85 -4.38 12.61
C GLU A 71 -11.61 -3.50 11.39
N LEU A 72 -12.61 -2.71 10.98
CA LEU A 72 -12.46 -1.74 9.90
C LEU A 72 -11.93 -0.44 10.48
N LEU A 73 -10.74 -0.06 10.04
CA LEU A 73 -10.06 1.18 10.39
C LEU A 73 -10.19 2.17 9.23
N MET A 74 -10.32 3.44 9.56
CA MET A 74 -10.40 4.54 8.60
C MET A 74 -9.58 5.72 9.11
N MET A 75 -8.76 6.29 8.25
CA MET A 75 -7.99 7.51 8.52
C MET A 75 -8.61 8.69 7.80
N GLY A 76 -8.89 9.72 8.51
CA GLY A 76 -9.20 11.05 8.05
C GLY A 76 -8.28 12.06 8.73
N ASP A 77 -8.81 13.02 9.46
CA ASP A 77 -8.07 13.87 10.41
C ASP A 77 -7.59 13.08 11.64
N ARG A 78 -8.29 11.98 11.95
CA ARG A 78 -7.97 11.02 13.01
C ARG A 78 -8.15 9.59 12.53
N LEU A 79 -7.54 8.65 13.25
CA LEU A 79 -7.85 7.23 13.07
C LEU A 79 -9.19 6.92 13.75
N ARG A 80 -10.05 6.23 13.02
CA ARG A 80 -11.35 5.77 13.50
C ARG A 80 -11.53 4.28 13.27
N ARG A 81 -12.36 3.66 14.10
CA ARG A 81 -12.77 2.27 13.95
C ARG A 81 -14.26 2.15 13.76
N TRP A 82 -14.69 1.20 12.98
CA TRP A 82 -16.10 0.84 12.81
C TRP A 82 -16.58 -0.01 13.99
N ASN A 83 -17.65 0.41 14.64
CA ASN A 83 -18.25 -0.32 15.77
C ASN A 83 -19.49 -1.15 15.39
N GLY A 84 -19.75 -1.32 14.08
CA GLY A 84 -20.95 -1.98 13.55
C GLY A 84 -22.06 -1.01 13.15
N LYS A 85 -22.02 0.24 13.63
CA LYS A 85 -23.08 1.23 13.38
C LYS A 85 -22.52 2.58 12.89
N PHE A 86 -21.41 3.05 13.45
CA PHE A 86 -20.74 4.29 13.09
C PHE A 86 -19.24 4.20 13.37
N PHE A 87 -18.49 5.17 12.84
CA PHE A 87 -17.06 5.28 13.12
C PHE A 87 -16.83 6.00 14.45
N VAL A 88 -15.97 5.41 15.28
CA VAL A 88 -15.59 5.93 16.61
C VAL A 88 -14.13 6.38 16.54
N ASP A 89 -13.85 7.56 17.07
CA ASP A 89 -12.49 8.08 17.14
C ASP A 89 -11.61 7.20 18.02
N ILE A 90 -10.40 6.96 17.55
CA ILE A 90 -9.35 6.27 18.30
C ILE A 90 -8.45 7.33 18.95
N PRO A 91 -8.18 7.22 20.27
CA PRO A 91 -7.25 8.12 20.93
C PRO A 91 -5.89 8.09 20.26
N GLY A 92 -5.32 9.27 20.05
CA GLY A 92 -3.99 9.40 19.44
C GLY A 92 -3.79 10.73 18.73
N PRO A 93 -2.60 10.95 18.17
CA PRO A 93 -2.29 12.19 17.46
C PRO A 93 -3.15 12.34 16.20
N PRO A 94 -3.56 13.57 15.88
CA PRO A 94 -4.27 13.85 14.65
C PRO A 94 -3.40 13.55 13.43
N SER A 95 -4.04 13.33 12.31
CA SER A 95 -3.41 13.17 11.01
C SER A 95 -3.73 14.40 10.16
N THR A 96 -2.71 15.15 9.80
CA THR A 96 -2.82 16.29 8.88
C THR A 96 -2.13 15.99 7.56
N GLY A 97 -1.77 14.73 7.36
CA GLY A 97 -0.95 14.32 6.26
C GLY A 97 -1.71 13.91 5.02
N ASP A 98 -0.90 13.43 4.13
CA ASP A 98 -1.30 12.81 2.89
C ASP A 98 -2.03 11.49 3.15
N ARG A 99 -2.22 10.74 2.09
CA ARG A 99 -2.82 9.43 2.11
C ARG A 99 -2.15 8.50 3.13
N ALA A 100 -2.96 7.82 3.91
CA ALA A 100 -2.50 6.85 4.90
C ALA A 100 -2.29 5.47 4.26
N ASN A 101 -1.11 4.90 4.50
CA ASN A 101 -0.77 3.52 4.17
C ASN A 101 -0.81 2.69 5.45
N PHE A 102 -1.31 1.45 5.35
CA PHE A 102 -1.49 0.55 6.47
C PHE A 102 -0.80 -0.77 6.21
N ILE A 103 -0.22 -1.34 7.24
CA ILE A 103 0.32 -2.70 7.22
C ILE A 103 0.17 -3.36 8.58
N THR A 104 -0.19 -4.64 8.61
CA THR A 104 -0.24 -5.41 9.85
C THR A 104 1.11 -6.07 10.10
N MET A 105 1.62 -5.89 11.32
CA MET A 105 2.83 -6.56 11.81
C MET A 105 2.63 -7.14 13.20
N LYS A 106 3.66 -7.77 13.75
CA LYS A 106 3.72 -8.18 15.15
C LYS A 106 4.55 -7.18 15.94
N ASP A 107 4.10 -6.89 17.15
CA ASP A 107 4.92 -6.18 18.15
C ASP A 107 5.96 -7.12 18.79
N ARG A 108 6.81 -6.58 19.66
CA ARG A 108 7.82 -7.39 20.39
C ARG A 108 7.22 -8.39 21.37
N LYS A 109 5.93 -8.32 21.67
CA LYS A 109 5.18 -9.27 22.50
C LYS A 109 4.47 -10.34 21.66
N GLY A 110 4.56 -10.25 20.33
CA GLY A 110 3.89 -11.16 19.40
C GLY A 110 2.46 -10.80 19.03
N ASN A 111 1.91 -9.70 19.55
CA ASN A 111 0.57 -9.24 19.22
C ASN A 111 0.53 -8.61 17.83
N ARG A 112 -0.58 -8.77 17.14
CA ARG A 112 -0.79 -8.08 15.87
C ARG A 112 -1.10 -6.61 16.13
N VAL A 113 -0.40 -5.75 15.41
CA VAL A 113 -0.56 -4.29 15.42
C VAL A 113 -0.68 -3.77 13.99
N VAL A 114 -1.24 -2.58 13.82
CA VAL A 114 -1.29 -1.92 12.52
C VAL A 114 -0.34 -0.73 12.53
N LEU A 115 0.58 -0.74 11.59
CA LEU A 115 1.39 0.44 11.30
C LEU A 115 0.65 1.35 10.34
N VAL A 116 0.78 2.64 10.58
CA VAL A 116 0.18 3.70 9.76
C VAL A 116 1.28 4.68 9.35
N ALA A 117 1.48 4.84 8.05
CA ALA A 117 2.36 5.83 7.46
C ALA A 117 1.55 6.86 6.67
N ASN A 118 1.78 8.14 6.89
CA ASN A 118 1.04 9.23 6.26
C ASN A 118 1.92 10.41 5.87
N ASN A 119 3.17 10.17 5.52
CA ASN A 119 4.18 11.15 5.12
C ASN A 119 4.56 12.17 6.22
N ILE A 120 4.14 11.97 7.46
CA ILE A 120 4.51 12.82 8.62
C ILE A 120 5.25 11.99 9.66
N SER A 121 4.71 10.83 9.99
CA SER A 121 5.29 9.95 11.00
C SER A 121 4.84 8.50 10.81
N LEU A 122 5.68 7.58 11.24
CA LEU A 122 5.28 6.20 11.41
C LEU A 122 4.56 6.07 12.75
N LYS A 123 3.33 5.60 12.71
CA LYS A 123 2.47 5.39 13.89
C LYS A 123 2.12 3.92 14.02
N VAL A 124 1.79 3.51 15.24
CA VAL A 124 1.34 2.15 15.54
C VAL A 124 -0.02 2.21 16.24
N TYR A 125 -0.96 1.45 15.72
CA TYR A 125 -2.25 1.19 16.34
C TYR A 125 -2.20 -0.14 17.07
N ALA A 126 -2.35 -0.08 18.37
CA ALA A 126 -2.39 -1.21 19.28
C ALA A 126 -3.34 -0.92 20.45
N GLU A 127 -3.99 -1.92 21.00
CA GLU A 127 -4.81 -1.81 22.21
C GLU A 127 -5.82 -0.63 22.19
N ASN A 128 -6.44 -0.40 21.02
CA ASN A 128 -7.40 0.70 20.77
C ASN A 128 -6.80 2.12 20.90
N GLN A 129 -5.49 2.26 20.76
CA GLN A 129 -4.80 3.54 20.77
C GLN A 129 -3.85 3.67 19.59
N LEU A 130 -3.75 4.87 19.01
CA LEU A 130 -2.74 5.22 18.02
C LEU A 130 -1.62 6.00 18.70
N SER A 131 -0.39 5.55 18.54
CA SER A 131 0.81 6.22 19.09
C SER A 131 1.89 6.36 18.03
N SER A 132 2.80 7.30 18.21
CA SER A 132 4.01 7.37 17.38
C SER A 132 4.92 6.19 17.72
N VAL A 133 5.57 5.64 16.69
CA VAL A 133 6.56 4.58 16.89
C VAL A 133 7.78 5.19 17.59
N THR A 134 8.15 4.60 18.73
CA THR A 134 9.37 4.96 19.45
C THR A 134 10.50 4.03 19.02
N ALA A 135 11.64 4.61 18.73
CA ALA A 135 12.82 3.86 18.35
C ALA A 135 13.27 2.92 19.48
N TYR A 136 13.51 1.67 19.14
CA TYR A 136 14.16 0.73 20.06
C TYR A 136 15.64 1.07 20.19
N VAL A 137 16.12 1.17 21.42
CA VAL A 137 17.55 1.36 21.71
C VAL A 137 18.14 -0.02 22.01
N PRO A 138 19.01 -0.57 21.14
CA PRO A 138 19.64 -1.85 21.39
C PRO A 138 20.49 -1.83 22.68
N THR A 139 20.50 -2.93 23.39
CA THR A 139 21.40 -3.11 24.53
C THR A 139 22.85 -3.19 24.08
N ALA A 140 23.82 -3.00 25.00
CA ALA A 140 25.25 -3.06 24.67
C ALA A 140 25.67 -4.39 24.03
N ASP A 141 25.05 -5.51 24.42
CA ASP A 141 25.29 -6.83 23.82
C ASP A 141 24.72 -6.97 22.40
N GLU A 142 23.67 -6.22 22.08
CA GLU A 142 23.03 -6.18 20.76
C GLU A 142 23.74 -5.22 19.81
N GLN A 143 24.53 -4.29 20.36
CA GLN A 143 25.28 -3.28 19.61
C GLN A 143 26.55 -3.82 18.92
N ARG A 144 26.81 -5.11 18.96
CA ARG A 144 27.96 -5.73 18.27
C ARG A 144 27.96 -5.50 16.75
N ASN A 145 26.86 -5.07 16.21
CA ASN A 145 26.75 -4.50 14.87
C ASN A 145 26.40 -3.01 15.00
N PRO A 146 27.26 -2.09 14.59
CA PRO A 146 27.09 -0.63 14.81
C PRO A 146 26.00 -0.02 13.92
N GLY A 147 24.96 -0.74 13.60
CA GLY A 147 23.78 -0.19 12.98
C GLY A 147 23.04 0.64 13.99
N LEU A 148 23.20 1.95 13.94
CA LEU A 148 22.41 2.88 14.71
C LEU A 148 20.93 2.72 14.35
N ASN A 149 20.07 2.86 15.34
CA ASN A 149 18.65 2.94 15.10
C ASN A 149 18.33 4.28 14.45
N ASP A 150 17.93 4.26 13.20
CA ASP A 150 17.71 5.44 12.37
C ASP A 150 16.23 5.73 12.14
N ILE A 151 15.36 5.29 13.03
CA ILE A 151 13.91 5.52 12.88
C ILE A 151 13.56 7.01 12.86
N GLY A 152 14.44 7.88 13.38
CA GLY A 152 14.29 9.33 13.29
C GLY A 152 14.24 9.85 11.86
N SER A 153 14.99 9.25 10.94
CA SER A 153 14.97 9.61 9.53
C SER A 153 13.74 9.10 8.79
N LEU A 154 12.93 8.22 9.42
CA LEU A 154 11.70 7.67 8.88
C LEU A 154 10.45 8.45 9.30
N PHE A 155 10.58 9.60 9.93
CA PHE A 155 9.42 10.41 10.33
C PHE A 155 8.51 10.77 9.15
N ASN A 156 9.09 10.96 7.97
CA ASN A 156 8.33 11.22 6.74
C ASN A 156 7.90 9.94 6.01
N CYS A 157 7.80 8.80 6.71
CA CYS A 157 7.43 7.52 6.11
C CYS A 157 6.13 7.63 5.32
N LYS A 158 6.21 7.32 4.02
CA LYS A 158 5.13 7.51 3.05
C LYS A 158 4.59 6.19 2.53
N TYR A 159 5.47 5.28 2.15
CA TYR A 159 5.10 3.98 1.59
C TYR A 159 5.72 2.87 2.41
N MET A 160 4.97 1.77 2.56
CA MET A 160 5.41 0.59 3.29
C MET A 160 5.04 -0.67 2.53
N ALA A 161 5.89 -1.68 2.59
CA ALA A 161 5.58 -3.03 2.13
C ALA A 161 6.28 -4.07 3.01
N PHE A 162 5.66 -5.24 3.16
CA PHE A 162 6.27 -6.37 3.87
C PHE A 162 6.77 -7.39 2.85
N PHE A 163 8.06 -7.66 2.85
CA PHE A 163 8.69 -8.58 1.91
C PHE A 163 9.86 -9.34 2.57
N GLY A 164 10.04 -10.60 2.24
CA GLY A 164 11.17 -11.41 2.74
C GLY A 164 11.27 -11.44 4.27
N GLY A 165 10.14 -11.34 4.98
CA GLY A 165 10.12 -11.29 6.44
C GLY A 165 10.56 -9.95 7.05
N ARG A 166 10.67 -8.86 6.25
CA ARG A 166 11.07 -7.51 6.70
C ARG A 166 10.06 -6.46 6.28
N LEU A 167 10.01 -5.37 7.03
CA LEU A 167 9.29 -4.16 6.67
C LEU A 167 10.20 -3.26 5.86
N PHE A 168 9.79 -2.92 4.65
CA PHE A 168 10.43 -1.94 3.79
C PHE A 168 9.65 -0.63 3.83
N VAL A 169 10.35 0.47 3.93
CA VAL A 169 9.76 1.81 4.07
C VAL A 169 10.45 2.83 3.17
N VAL A 170 9.67 3.77 2.67
CA VAL A 170 10.11 4.92 1.86
C VAL A 170 9.48 6.18 2.40
N GLY A 171 10.13 7.29 2.25
CA GLY A 171 9.68 8.60 2.73
C GLY A 171 10.77 9.36 3.46
N HIS A 172 11.98 8.84 3.37
CA HIS A 172 13.20 9.49 3.80
C HIS A 172 13.43 10.83 3.07
N ASP A 173 14.30 11.69 3.57
CA ASP A 173 14.76 12.89 2.87
C ASP A 173 15.41 12.55 1.53
N ILE A 174 15.97 11.35 1.40
CA ILE A 174 16.48 10.79 0.15
C ILE A 174 15.34 10.07 -0.57
N LYS A 175 14.82 10.70 -1.62
CA LYS A 175 13.59 10.30 -2.31
C LYS A 175 13.63 8.94 -3.03
N ASN A 176 14.81 8.45 -3.30
CA ASN A 176 15.06 7.17 -3.96
C ASN A 176 15.60 6.09 -3.00
N ARG A 177 15.56 6.34 -1.69
CA ARG A 177 16.04 5.40 -0.67
C ARG A 177 14.91 4.52 -0.15
N VAL A 178 15.20 3.23 -0.06
CA VAL A 178 14.39 2.25 0.64
C VAL A 178 15.15 1.77 1.86
N SER A 179 14.58 1.95 3.03
CA SER A 179 15.11 1.40 4.27
C SER A 179 14.31 0.17 4.69
N PHE A 180 14.96 -0.75 5.38
CA PHE A 180 14.29 -1.98 5.82
C PHE A 180 14.62 -2.34 7.26
N SER A 181 13.64 -2.93 7.94
CA SER A 181 13.67 -3.24 9.35
C SER A 181 14.62 -4.41 9.68
N HIS A 182 15.03 -4.46 10.92
CA HIS A 182 15.79 -5.58 11.49
C HIS A 182 14.88 -6.78 11.75
N ILE A 183 15.43 -7.99 11.60
CA ILE A 183 14.84 -9.22 12.15
C ILE A 183 15.50 -9.45 13.51
N ASP A 184 14.71 -9.42 14.55
CA ASP A 184 15.22 -9.68 15.89
C ASP A 184 15.52 -11.19 16.03
N PRO A 185 16.78 -11.56 16.31
CA PRO A 185 17.17 -12.98 16.42
C PRO A 185 16.47 -13.73 17.54
N LYS A 186 16.05 -13.04 18.60
CA LYS A 186 15.36 -13.64 19.74
C LYS A 186 13.89 -13.89 19.42
N LEU A 187 13.29 -13.03 18.62
CA LEU A 187 11.88 -13.11 18.23
C LEU A 187 11.67 -13.95 16.97
N GLY A 188 12.68 -14.01 16.08
CA GLY A 188 12.62 -14.72 14.82
C GLY A 188 11.76 -14.02 13.74
N TYR A 189 11.39 -12.75 13.96
CA TYR A 189 10.63 -11.94 12.98
C TYR A 189 11.06 -10.48 12.99
N ALA A 190 10.68 -9.75 11.96
CA ALA A 190 11.00 -8.33 11.81
C ALA A 190 10.25 -7.48 12.84
N VAL A 191 10.98 -6.53 13.41
CA VAL A 191 10.44 -5.50 14.28
C VAL A 191 10.26 -4.19 13.51
N TYR A 192 9.27 -3.39 13.87
CA TYR A 192 8.97 -2.13 13.20
C TYR A 192 9.60 -0.91 13.89
N ASP A 193 10.25 -1.11 15.01
CA ASP A 193 10.83 -0.08 15.85
C ASP A 193 12.36 -0.02 15.78
N TYR A 194 12.98 -0.82 14.88
CA TYR A 194 14.42 -0.84 14.71
C TYR A 194 14.83 -0.97 13.23
N PHE A 195 15.47 0.08 12.73
CA PHE A 195 16.03 0.18 11.38
C PHE A 195 17.51 0.51 11.48
N PRO A 196 18.41 -0.47 11.40
CA PRO A 196 19.85 -0.22 11.39
C PRO A 196 20.24 0.74 10.26
N ALA A 197 21.15 1.66 10.52
CA ALA A 197 21.59 2.67 9.55
C ALA A 197 22.18 2.07 8.25
N ILE A 198 22.65 0.82 8.31
CA ILE A 198 23.16 0.09 7.14
C ILE A 198 22.07 -0.64 6.34
N ASN A 199 20.85 -0.72 6.87
CA ASN A 199 19.74 -1.45 6.25
C ASN A 199 18.99 -0.55 5.26
N PHE A 200 19.65 -0.16 4.20
CA PHE A 200 19.04 0.57 3.10
C PHE A 200 19.68 0.23 1.76
N PHE A 201 19.01 0.62 0.70
CA PHE A 201 19.58 0.71 -0.65
C PHE A 201 18.91 1.87 -1.40
N ASP A 202 19.67 2.44 -2.34
CA ASP A 202 19.19 3.53 -3.17
C ASP A 202 18.81 2.98 -4.56
N VAL A 203 17.59 3.26 -4.98
CA VAL A 203 17.02 2.84 -6.26
C VAL A 203 17.28 3.94 -7.29
N ALA A 204 17.61 3.58 -8.52
CA ALA A 204 17.82 4.55 -9.60
C ALA A 204 18.79 5.71 -9.22
N SER A 205 19.85 5.40 -8.47
CA SER A 205 20.77 6.39 -7.92
C SER A 205 21.38 7.32 -8.98
N ASN A 206 21.57 6.80 -10.20
CA ASN A 206 22.13 7.56 -11.33
C ASN A 206 21.07 8.39 -12.07
N GLU A 207 19.78 8.16 -11.85
CA GLU A 207 18.67 8.77 -12.60
C GLU A 207 17.92 9.82 -11.77
N ASN A 208 18.22 9.96 -10.47
CA ASN A 208 17.50 10.84 -9.52
C ASN A 208 15.97 10.67 -9.58
N ASP A 209 15.51 9.43 -9.75
CA ASP A 209 14.10 9.09 -9.92
C ASP A 209 13.45 8.84 -8.55
N GLU A 210 12.32 9.49 -8.29
CA GLU A 210 11.62 9.43 -7.01
C GLU A 210 10.76 8.16 -6.89
N ILE A 211 10.86 7.47 -5.76
CA ILE A 211 9.99 6.33 -5.46
C ILE A 211 8.58 6.84 -5.14
N VAL A 212 7.60 6.28 -5.82
CA VAL A 212 6.17 6.63 -5.69
C VAL A 212 5.31 5.50 -5.15
N GLY A 213 5.86 4.32 -4.96
CA GLY A 213 5.13 3.23 -4.34
C GLY A 213 5.95 1.95 -4.19
N LEU A 214 5.51 1.13 -3.23
CA LEU A 214 6.04 -0.20 -2.97
C LEU A 214 4.89 -1.20 -2.96
N VAL A 215 5.09 -2.35 -3.56
CA VAL A 215 4.13 -3.46 -3.46
C VAL A 215 4.85 -4.80 -3.52
N THR A 216 4.45 -5.71 -2.67
CA THR A 216 4.92 -7.10 -2.73
C THR A 216 4.10 -7.85 -3.76
N PHE A 217 4.78 -8.45 -4.72
CA PHE A 217 4.13 -9.22 -5.77
C PHE A 217 4.90 -10.53 -6.01
N ARG A 218 4.22 -11.65 -5.81
CA ARG A 218 4.83 -12.98 -5.85
C ARG A 218 6.06 -13.07 -4.93
N ASN A 219 7.23 -13.34 -5.47
CA ASN A 219 8.49 -13.48 -4.74
C ASN A 219 9.41 -12.27 -4.88
N SER A 220 8.86 -11.09 -5.11
CA SER A 220 9.62 -9.85 -5.28
C SER A 220 8.93 -8.67 -4.61
N LEU A 221 9.73 -7.68 -4.24
CA LEU A 221 9.25 -6.36 -3.90
C LEU A 221 9.37 -5.48 -5.14
N ILE A 222 8.23 -5.03 -5.67
CA ILE A 222 8.20 -4.12 -6.80
C ILE A 222 8.23 -2.68 -6.28
N ILE A 223 9.16 -1.91 -6.83
CA ILE A 223 9.43 -0.52 -6.47
C ILE A 223 9.09 0.32 -7.67
N PHE A 224 8.04 1.11 -7.52
CA PHE A 224 7.61 2.03 -8.55
C PHE A 224 8.28 3.38 -8.33
N CYS A 225 9.05 3.82 -9.31
CA CYS A 225 9.55 5.18 -9.40
C CYS A 225 8.71 5.98 -10.40
N ARG A 226 8.93 7.29 -10.44
CA ARG A 226 8.18 8.19 -11.35
C ARG A 226 8.39 7.83 -12.82
N TYR A 227 9.61 7.42 -13.19
CA TYR A 227 9.99 7.15 -14.59
C TYR A 227 10.51 5.73 -14.81
N SER A 228 10.64 4.92 -13.76
CA SER A 228 11.13 3.55 -13.86
C SER A 228 10.44 2.61 -12.89
N ILE A 229 10.59 1.31 -13.11
CA ILE A 229 10.10 0.26 -12.23
C ILE A 229 11.24 -0.70 -11.95
N TRP A 230 11.37 -1.09 -10.68
CA TRP A 230 12.41 -1.98 -10.20
C TRP A 230 11.82 -3.15 -9.43
N ALA A 231 12.50 -4.26 -9.43
CA ALA A 231 12.17 -5.42 -8.63
C ALA A 231 13.34 -5.80 -7.74
N LEU A 232 13.07 -5.96 -6.46
CA LEU A 232 13.99 -6.53 -5.50
C LEU A 232 13.66 -8.01 -5.32
N TYR A 233 14.61 -8.87 -5.59
CA TYR A 233 14.59 -10.29 -5.33
C TYR A 233 15.45 -10.64 -4.13
N GLY A 234 15.32 -11.87 -3.62
CA GLY A 234 16.08 -12.35 -2.48
C GLY A 234 15.25 -12.48 -1.21
N LYS A 235 15.80 -13.11 -0.18
CA LYS A 235 15.16 -13.34 1.12
C LYS A 235 15.96 -12.74 2.27
N THR A 236 17.24 -12.54 2.07
CA THR A 236 18.17 -12.06 3.09
C THR A 236 18.95 -10.86 2.57
N THR A 237 19.59 -10.13 3.46
CA THR A 237 20.43 -8.98 3.09
C THR A 237 21.65 -9.36 2.24
N TYR A 238 22.00 -10.66 2.21
CA TYR A 238 23.16 -11.16 1.46
C TYR A 238 22.81 -11.54 0.01
N ASP A 239 21.54 -11.81 -0.27
CA ASP A 239 21.06 -12.27 -1.57
C ASP A 239 20.08 -11.27 -2.24
N TYR A 240 19.99 -10.04 -1.71
CA TYR A 240 19.18 -9.01 -2.33
C TYR A 240 19.78 -8.59 -3.68
N GLU A 241 19.00 -8.75 -4.72
CA GLU A 241 19.29 -8.33 -6.06
C GLU A 241 18.24 -7.33 -6.56
N LEU A 242 18.68 -6.13 -6.88
CA LEU A 242 17.84 -5.05 -7.40
C LEU A 242 17.96 -5.00 -8.93
N VAL A 243 16.87 -5.29 -9.62
CA VAL A 243 16.83 -5.37 -11.10
C VAL A 243 15.85 -4.32 -11.64
N LYS A 244 16.30 -3.52 -12.60
CA LYS A 244 15.43 -2.62 -13.36
C LYS A 244 14.55 -3.43 -14.31
N ILE A 245 13.23 -3.25 -14.21
CA ILE A 245 12.30 -3.85 -15.15
C ILE A 245 12.36 -3.05 -16.46
N ASN A 246 12.53 -3.73 -17.57
CA ASN A 246 12.59 -3.07 -18.87
C ASN A 246 11.18 -2.63 -19.30
N THR A 247 10.82 -1.43 -18.90
CA THR A 247 9.56 -0.76 -19.24
C THR A 247 9.86 0.69 -19.59
N PRO A 248 9.19 1.26 -20.59
CA PRO A 248 9.41 2.65 -20.99
C PRO A 248 8.79 3.66 -20.02
N THR A 249 8.01 3.19 -19.04
CA THR A 249 7.23 4.05 -18.14
C THR A 249 7.39 3.63 -16.70
N GLY A 250 7.33 4.61 -15.80
CA GLY A 250 7.18 4.42 -14.37
C GLY A 250 5.73 4.57 -13.91
N CYS A 251 5.52 5.10 -12.71
CA CYS A 251 4.19 5.34 -12.15
C CYS A 251 4.06 6.78 -11.65
N MET A 252 3.08 7.51 -12.15
CA MET A 252 2.77 8.87 -11.70
C MET A 252 1.66 8.92 -10.64
N ALA A 253 0.87 7.85 -10.52
CA ALA A 253 -0.29 7.78 -9.65
C ALA A 253 -0.15 6.62 -8.65
N PRO A 254 0.41 6.86 -7.45
CA PRO A 254 0.64 5.81 -6.43
C PRO A 254 -0.62 5.00 -6.10
N GLU A 255 -1.78 5.65 -6.16
CA GLU A 255 -3.06 5.03 -5.84
C GLU A 255 -3.53 4.00 -6.88
N SER A 256 -3.00 4.05 -8.09
CA SER A 256 -3.28 3.07 -9.15
C SER A 256 -2.55 1.75 -8.94
N ILE A 257 -1.51 1.72 -8.10
CA ILE A 257 -0.75 0.50 -7.81
C ILE A 257 -1.64 -0.46 -7.01
N LYS A 258 -2.11 -1.51 -7.68
CA LYS A 258 -2.97 -2.54 -7.10
C LYS A 258 -2.56 -3.91 -7.62
N VAL A 259 -2.54 -4.88 -6.71
CA VAL A 259 -2.39 -6.28 -7.09
C VAL A 259 -3.77 -6.87 -7.33
N VAL A 260 -4.02 -7.36 -8.53
CA VAL A 260 -5.28 -7.99 -8.91
C VAL A 260 -4.96 -9.36 -9.51
N GLY A 261 -5.19 -10.42 -8.75
CA GLY A 261 -4.83 -11.78 -9.15
C GLY A 261 -3.32 -11.90 -9.40
N ASN A 262 -2.93 -12.18 -10.64
CA ASN A 262 -1.54 -12.34 -11.06
C ASN A 262 -0.95 -11.12 -11.80
N GLN A 263 -1.55 -9.96 -11.65
CA GLN A 263 -1.14 -8.70 -12.31
C GLN A 263 -1.00 -7.58 -11.28
N ILE A 264 -0.19 -6.58 -11.62
CA ILE A 264 -0.06 -5.31 -10.90
C ILE A 264 -0.49 -4.19 -11.84
#